data_8cbb8729285debd16f9e2a57852cc7a1
#
_entry.id   8cbb8729285debd16f9e2a57852cc7a1
#
_cell.length_a   1.000
_cell.length_b   1.000
_cell.length_c   1.000
_cell.angle_alpha   90.00
_cell.angle_beta   90.00
_cell.angle_gamma   90.00
#
_symmetry.space_group_name_H-M   'P 1'
#
loop_
_entity.id
_entity.type
_entity.pdbx_description
1 polymer ?
#
loop_
_entity_poly.entity_id
_entity_poly.type
_entity_poly.pdbx_seq_one_letter_code
_entity_poly.pdbx_strand_id
1 'polypeptide(L)'
;MTWWESWFGEEYLELYPHRDLASARREVAFALARLDPEPMPLLDLCCGSGRHSLRFAEKGFAPVGLDYSAPLLELARARVECLRLVRGDMRALPFASGAFRSVVNFFTSFGYFLREMDNVAVVTEIERVLAPGGRFLCDTFGRDHVIARLVREESRSTGEREYRIRRGWNEETRRVEKEIEVRRAGSTETFRESVRAYTAPELTAMLHGAGLAVEATWGDFEGGPAGSDSPRLIVLARKPC
;
A
#
# COMPACT_ATOMS: atom_id res chain seq x y z
N MET A 1 -20.77 -0.22 -5.62
CA MET A 1 -19.78 -0.31 -4.52
C MET A 1 -18.53 -0.95 -5.12
N THR A 2 -17.40 -0.33 -4.96
CA THR A 2 -16.13 -0.88 -5.46
C THR A 2 -15.59 -1.91 -4.45
N TRP A 3 -14.77 -2.86 -4.90
CA TRP A 3 -14.32 -3.98 -4.07
C TRP A 3 -13.56 -3.50 -2.81
N TRP A 4 -12.77 -2.43 -2.90
CA TRP A 4 -11.98 -1.89 -1.79
C TRP A 4 -12.82 -1.12 -0.74
N GLU A 5 -14.07 -0.75 -1.04
CA GLU A 5 -14.98 -0.13 -0.08
C GLU A 5 -15.55 -1.13 0.94
N SER A 6 -15.68 -2.39 0.56
CA SER A 6 -16.29 -3.43 1.38
C SER A 6 -15.30 -4.40 2.04
N TRP A 7 -14.08 -4.50 1.49
CA TRP A 7 -13.13 -5.54 1.91
C TRP A 7 -12.30 -5.19 3.14
N PHE A 8 -11.88 -3.94 3.30
CA PHE A 8 -10.95 -3.56 4.36
C PHE A 8 -11.63 -3.38 5.72
N GLY A 9 -11.97 -4.49 6.36
CA GLY A 9 -12.64 -4.60 7.65
C GLY A 9 -12.02 -5.68 8.54
N GLU A 10 -12.84 -6.29 9.37
CA GLU A 10 -12.43 -7.31 10.34
C GLU A 10 -11.91 -8.58 9.64
N GLU A 11 -12.63 -9.06 8.62
CA GLU A 11 -12.28 -10.25 7.84
C GLU A 11 -10.90 -10.13 7.19
N TYR A 12 -10.58 -8.93 6.69
CA TYR A 12 -9.27 -8.62 6.13
C TYR A 12 -8.15 -8.77 7.16
N LEU A 13 -8.34 -8.29 8.37
CA LEU A 13 -7.33 -8.37 9.42
C LEU A 13 -7.10 -9.81 9.89
N GLU A 14 -8.16 -10.60 9.99
CA GLU A 14 -8.05 -12.01 10.36
C GLU A 14 -7.37 -12.85 9.28
N LEU A 15 -7.66 -12.56 8.01
CA LEU A 15 -7.05 -13.27 6.89
C LEU A 15 -5.55 -12.99 6.74
N TYR A 16 -5.09 -11.82 7.18
CA TYR A 16 -3.69 -11.38 7.02
C TYR A 16 -2.97 -11.12 8.36
N PRO A 17 -2.89 -12.09 9.28
CA PRO A 17 -2.29 -11.91 10.60
C PRO A 17 -0.78 -11.61 10.55
N HIS A 18 -0.09 -12.01 9.45
CA HIS A 18 1.33 -11.74 9.21
C HIS A 18 1.66 -10.26 8.94
N ARG A 19 0.62 -9.42 8.73
CA ARG A 19 0.76 -7.97 8.64
C ARG A 19 0.88 -7.37 10.05
N ASP A 20 1.96 -7.71 10.73
CA ASP A 20 2.21 -7.39 12.13
C ASP A 20 3.15 -6.20 12.33
N LEU A 21 3.40 -5.88 13.58
CA LEU A 21 4.31 -4.80 13.96
C LEU A 21 5.80 -5.15 13.73
N ALA A 22 6.16 -6.42 13.63
CA ALA A 22 7.53 -6.84 13.40
C ALA A 22 7.92 -6.59 11.94
N SER A 23 7.05 -6.97 10.99
CA SER A 23 7.24 -6.66 9.57
C SER A 23 7.31 -5.14 9.32
N ALA A 24 6.40 -4.36 9.95
CA ALA A 24 6.41 -2.91 9.84
C ALA A 24 7.72 -2.27 10.35
N ARG A 25 8.36 -2.84 11.37
CA ARG A 25 9.67 -2.34 11.87
C ARG A 25 10.75 -2.42 10.80
N ARG A 26 10.84 -3.55 10.09
CA ARG A 26 11.81 -3.76 9.00
C ARG A 26 11.53 -2.81 7.83
N GLU A 27 10.27 -2.73 7.42
CA GLU A 27 9.81 -1.91 6.31
C GLU A 27 10.07 -0.41 6.55
N VAL A 28 9.79 0.07 7.77
CA VAL A 28 10.07 1.46 8.18
C VAL A 28 11.57 1.72 8.30
N ALA A 29 12.36 0.79 8.86
CA ALA A 29 13.81 0.95 8.91
C ALA A 29 14.44 1.09 7.52
N PHE A 30 13.94 0.29 6.54
CA PHE A 30 14.33 0.42 5.15
C PHE A 30 13.99 1.79 4.57
N ALA A 31 12.78 2.30 4.82
CA ALA A 31 12.33 3.59 4.33
C ALA A 31 13.14 4.74 4.93
N LEU A 32 13.37 4.74 6.24
CA LEU A 32 14.13 5.78 6.94
C LEU A 32 15.58 5.91 6.45
N ALA A 33 16.20 4.80 6.04
CA ALA A 33 17.53 4.83 5.45
C ALA A 33 17.60 5.48 4.06
N ARG A 34 16.43 5.77 3.44
CA ARG A 34 16.31 6.26 2.05
C ARG A 34 15.51 7.55 1.92
N LEU A 35 14.66 7.83 2.87
CA LEU A 35 13.97 9.10 3.00
C LEU A 35 14.87 10.15 3.63
N ASP A 36 14.44 11.39 3.61
CA ASP A 36 15.16 12.48 4.26
C ASP A 36 15.23 12.25 5.79
N PRO A 37 16.41 12.35 6.43
CA PRO A 37 16.59 12.01 7.84
C PRO A 37 15.95 13.04 8.78
N GLU A 38 15.53 14.20 8.30
CA GLU A 38 14.90 15.21 9.13
C GLU A 38 13.46 14.82 9.48
N PRO A 39 13.01 15.04 10.73
CA PRO A 39 11.66 14.77 11.19
C PRO A 39 10.66 15.80 10.63
N MET A 40 10.47 15.75 9.31
CA MET A 40 9.51 16.56 8.57
C MET A 40 8.14 15.86 8.46
N PRO A 41 7.07 16.58 8.15
CA PRO A 41 5.77 15.96 7.92
C PRO A 41 5.85 14.81 6.91
N LEU A 42 5.40 13.63 7.33
CA LEU A 42 5.36 12.39 6.54
C LEU A 42 3.91 11.97 6.37
N LEU A 43 3.52 11.64 5.13
CA LEU A 43 2.23 11.03 4.84
C LEU A 43 2.41 9.50 4.70
N ASP A 44 1.72 8.76 5.56
CA ASP A 44 1.53 7.30 5.42
C ASP A 44 0.21 7.09 4.66
N LEU A 45 0.33 6.92 3.35
CA LEU A 45 -0.79 6.82 2.41
C LEU A 45 -1.33 5.38 2.39
N CYS A 46 -2.62 5.21 2.65
CA CYS A 46 -3.28 3.92 2.91
C CYS A 46 -2.70 3.24 4.17
N CYS A 47 -2.68 4.00 5.27
CA CYS A 47 -2.03 3.59 6.53
C CYS A 47 -2.70 2.38 7.20
N GLY A 48 -3.93 2.02 6.81
CA GLY A 48 -4.70 0.93 7.40
C GLY A 48 -4.83 1.09 8.92
N SER A 49 -4.50 0.05 9.66
CA SER A 49 -4.52 0.05 11.13
C SER A 49 -3.31 0.74 11.79
N GLY A 50 -2.56 1.56 11.03
CA GLY A 50 -1.50 2.44 11.55
C GLY A 50 -0.19 1.74 11.95
N ARG A 51 0.08 0.52 11.49
CA ARG A 51 1.28 -0.23 11.90
C ARG A 51 2.60 0.43 11.49
N HIS A 52 2.67 1.05 10.31
CA HIS A 52 3.83 1.82 9.85
C HIS A 52 3.88 3.19 10.53
N SER A 53 2.75 3.89 10.59
CA SER A 53 2.64 5.18 11.28
C SER A 53 3.15 5.10 12.72
N LEU A 54 2.80 4.02 13.46
CA LEU A 54 3.34 3.79 14.81
C LEU A 54 4.87 3.70 14.78
N ARG A 55 5.45 2.96 13.86
CA ARG A 55 6.91 2.80 13.78
C ARG A 55 7.63 4.07 13.38
N PHE A 56 7.04 4.90 12.52
CA PHE A 56 7.58 6.24 12.24
C PHE A 56 7.51 7.15 13.48
N ALA A 57 6.39 7.13 14.22
CA ALA A 57 6.25 7.90 15.45
C ALA A 57 7.28 7.50 16.51
N GLU A 58 7.55 6.22 16.72
CA GLU A 58 8.62 5.71 17.60
C GLU A 58 10.02 6.19 17.21
N LYS A 59 10.21 6.64 15.97
CA LYS A 59 11.46 7.20 15.45
C LYS A 59 11.49 8.73 15.45
N GLY A 60 10.51 9.37 16.10
CA GLY A 60 10.44 10.81 16.25
C GLY A 60 9.82 11.57 15.09
N PHE A 61 9.27 10.86 14.08
CA PHE A 61 8.50 11.50 13.02
C PHE A 61 7.10 11.85 13.50
N ALA A 62 6.44 12.78 12.81
CA ALA A 62 5.05 13.15 13.04
C ALA A 62 4.19 12.69 11.84
N PRO A 63 3.92 11.37 11.70
CA PRO A 63 3.20 10.87 10.55
C PRO A 63 1.76 11.34 10.57
N VAL A 64 1.23 11.63 9.36
CA VAL A 64 -0.19 11.75 9.07
C VAL A 64 -0.60 10.49 8.34
N GLY A 65 -1.49 9.70 8.91
CA GLY A 65 -2.05 8.51 8.27
C GLY A 65 -3.31 8.87 7.49
N LEU A 66 -3.38 8.49 6.22
CA LEU A 66 -4.61 8.56 5.45
C LEU A 66 -5.04 7.17 5.02
N ASP A 67 -6.33 6.86 5.22
CA ASP A 67 -6.95 5.64 4.71
C ASP A 67 -8.42 5.90 4.35
N TYR A 68 -8.98 5.10 3.48
CA TYR A 68 -10.41 5.16 3.13
C TYR A 68 -11.27 4.41 4.15
N SER A 69 -10.76 3.32 4.73
CA SER A 69 -11.47 2.43 5.64
C SER A 69 -11.63 3.05 7.03
N ALA A 70 -12.87 3.37 7.40
CA ALA A 70 -13.18 3.84 8.75
C ALA A 70 -12.85 2.79 9.82
N PRO A 71 -13.17 1.48 9.66
CA PRO A 71 -12.81 0.45 10.64
C PRO A 71 -11.31 0.35 10.89
N LEU A 72 -10.48 0.41 9.84
CA LEU A 72 -9.04 0.37 10.00
C LEU A 72 -8.49 1.61 10.71
N LEU A 73 -9.04 2.79 10.43
CA LEU A 73 -8.66 4.03 11.12
C LEU A 73 -9.07 4.03 12.60
N GLU A 74 -10.18 3.41 12.97
CA GLU A 74 -10.57 3.23 14.37
C GLU A 74 -9.56 2.37 15.11
N LEU A 75 -9.10 1.27 14.51
CA LEU A 75 -8.03 0.45 15.06
C LEU A 75 -6.70 1.20 15.15
N ALA A 76 -6.39 2.04 14.18
CA ALA A 76 -5.19 2.87 14.23
C ALA A 76 -5.23 3.86 15.41
N ARG A 77 -6.38 4.50 15.67
CA ARG A 77 -6.58 5.39 16.85
C ARG A 77 -6.40 4.67 18.16
N ALA A 78 -6.93 3.45 18.27
CA ALA A 78 -6.79 2.65 19.49
C ALA A 78 -5.33 2.23 19.78
N ARG A 79 -4.49 2.16 18.75
CA ARG A 79 -3.08 1.78 18.89
C ARG A 79 -2.17 2.93 19.29
N VAL A 80 -2.47 4.13 18.80
CA VAL A 80 -1.58 5.30 18.99
C VAL A 80 -2.42 6.57 19.16
N GLU A 81 -2.56 7.01 20.38
CA GLU A 81 -3.40 8.17 20.78
C GLU A 81 -3.04 9.47 20.06
N CYS A 82 -1.78 9.66 19.66
CA CYS A 82 -1.30 10.89 19.05
C CYS A 82 -1.18 10.86 17.52
N LEU A 83 -1.64 9.79 16.83
CA LEU A 83 -1.64 9.75 15.38
C LEU A 83 -2.65 10.74 14.78
N ARG A 84 -2.18 11.54 13.85
CA ARG A 84 -3.05 12.34 12.99
C ARG A 84 -3.60 11.45 11.90
N LEU A 85 -4.89 11.11 11.99
CA LEU A 85 -5.56 10.21 11.05
C LEU A 85 -6.61 10.97 10.26
N VAL A 86 -6.60 10.77 8.95
CA VAL A 86 -7.53 11.40 8.01
C VAL A 86 -8.21 10.29 7.20
N ARG A 87 -9.54 10.32 7.14
CA ARG A 87 -10.28 9.48 6.22
C ARG A 87 -10.36 10.18 4.87
N GLY A 88 -9.90 9.53 3.80
CA GLY A 88 -9.87 10.15 2.48
C GLY A 88 -9.61 9.16 1.36
N ASP A 89 -9.89 9.62 0.14
CA ASP A 89 -9.58 8.91 -1.10
C ASP A 89 -8.21 9.37 -1.59
N MET A 90 -7.33 8.43 -1.90
CA MET A 90 -5.98 8.76 -2.38
C MET A 90 -5.94 9.44 -3.75
N ARG A 91 -7.09 9.44 -4.49
CA ARG A 91 -7.23 10.17 -5.76
C ARG A 91 -7.49 11.66 -5.59
N ALA A 92 -7.83 12.08 -4.36
CA ALA A 92 -8.13 13.48 -4.03
C ALA A 92 -7.71 13.73 -2.57
N LEU A 93 -6.42 13.99 -2.36
CA LEU A 93 -5.83 14.13 -1.03
C LEU A 93 -6.26 15.46 -0.37
N PRO A 94 -6.84 15.44 0.85
CA PRO A 94 -7.33 16.64 1.51
C PRO A 94 -6.19 17.45 2.18
N PHE A 95 -5.08 17.61 1.47
CA PHE A 95 -3.90 18.32 1.94
C PHE A 95 -3.49 19.42 0.95
N ALA A 96 -2.86 20.46 1.46
CA ALA A 96 -2.29 21.52 0.63
C ALA A 96 -1.13 20.99 -0.23
N SER A 97 -0.88 21.64 -1.35
CA SER A 97 0.31 21.38 -2.17
C SER A 97 1.58 21.63 -1.36
N GLY A 98 2.56 20.74 -1.48
CA GLY A 98 3.83 20.85 -0.77
C GLY A 98 3.77 20.60 0.75
N ALA A 99 2.71 19.98 1.25
CA ALA A 99 2.50 19.76 2.68
C ALA A 99 3.47 18.74 3.30
N PHE A 100 4.03 17.83 2.51
CA PHE A 100 4.83 16.72 2.99
C PHE A 100 6.22 16.67 2.38
N ARG A 101 7.20 16.37 3.20
CA ARG A 101 8.58 16.09 2.73
C ARG A 101 8.73 14.64 2.28
N SER A 102 7.95 13.75 2.85
CA SER A 102 7.95 12.34 2.51
C SER A 102 6.52 11.80 2.41
N VAL A 103 6.28 10.99 1.38
CA VAL A 103 5.07 10.19 1.23
C VAL A 103 5.49 8.73 1.14
N VAL A 104 4.85 7.86 1.90
CA VAL A 104 5.06 6.40 1.81
C VAL A 104 3.75 5.70 1.49
N ASN A 105 3.82 4.68 0.66
CA ASN A 105 2.71 3.79 0.36
C ASN A 105 3.22 2.36 0.38
N PHE A 106 2.85 1.63 1.43
CA PHE A 106 3.34 0.29 1.68
C PHE A 106 2.34 -0.80 1.32
N PHE A 107 2.86 -1.98 1.15
CA PHE A 107 2.16 -3.25 1.13
C PHE A 107 1.13 -3.37 0.01
N THR A 108 1.50 -2.91 -1.19
CA THR A 108 0.65 -3.07 -2.38
C THR A 108 -0.70 -2.36 -2.25
N SER A 109 -0.71 -1.17 -1.66
CA SER A 109 -1.90 -0.31 -1.60
C SER A 109 -2.08 0.54 -2.87
N PHE A 110 -1.16 0.44 -3.83
CA PHE A 110 -1.21 1.07 -5.14
C PHE A 110 -1.73 0.10 -6.22
N GLY A 111 -2.49 0.60 -7.20
CA GLY A 111 -3.01 -0.20 -8.30
C GLY A 111 -4.43 -0.74 -8.08
N TYR A 112 -5.18 -0.22 -7.13
CA TYR A 112 -6.53 -0.70 -6.81
C TYR A 112 -7.59 -0.31 -7.83
N PHE A 113 -7.43 0.82 -8.50
CA PHE A 113 -8.44 1.35 -9.40
C PHE A 113 -8.46 0.61 -10.74
N LEU A 114 -9.66 0.36 -11.24
CA LEU A 114 -9.84 -0.36 -12.51
C LEU A 114 -9.46 0.49 -13.72
N ARG A 115 -9.72 1.79 -13.65
CA ARG A 115 -9.32 2.72 -14.71
C ARG A 115 -7.91 3.20 -14.43
N GLU A 116 -7.02 3.09 -15.43
CA GLU A 116 -5.64 3.52 -15.30
C GLU A 116 -5.51 5.01 -14.94
N MET A 117 -6.41 5.85 -15.48
CA MET A 117 -6.45 7.28 -15.14
C MET A 117 -6.65 7.54 -13.64
N ASP A 118 -7.36 6.66 -12.93
CA ASP A 118 -7.55 6.79 -11.49
C ASP A 118 -6.26 6.48 -10.72
N ASN A 119 -5.44 5.52 -11.21
CA ASN A 119 -4.11 5.23 -10.65
C ASN A 119 -3.13 6.39 -10.96
N VAL A 120 -3.24 7.00 -12.15
CA VAL A 120 -2.48 8.21 -12.50
C VAL A 120 -2.87 9.39 -11.61
N ALA A 121 -4.17 9.57 -11.31
CA ALA A 121 -4.63 10.62 -10.40
C ALA A 121 -4.00 10.50 -9.00
N VAL A 122 -3.82 9.26 -8.49
CA VAL A 122 -3.11 9.05 -7.23
C VAL A 122 -1.69 9.58 -7.28
N VAL A 123 -0.94 9.27 -8.33
CA VAL A 123 0.46 9.73 -8.47
C VAL A 123 0.53 11.24 -8.62
N THR A 124 -0.42 11.84 -9.34
CA THR A 124 -0.54 13.31 -9.48
C THR A 124 -0.80 13.98 -8.13
N GLU A 125 -1.67 13.40 -7.30
CA GLU A 125 -1.92 13.91 -5.95
C GLU A 125 -0.72 13.74 -5.02
N ILE A 126 0.01 12.62 -5.12
CA ILE A 126 1.27 12.42 -4.38
C ILE A 126 2.29 13.50 -4.78
N GLU A 127 2.47 13.74 -6.09
CA GLU A 127 3.35 14.81 -6.58
C GLU A 127 2.92 16.17 -6.03
N ARG A 128 1.62 16.50 -6.10
CA ARG A 128 1.08 17.78 -5.63
C ARG A 128 1.35 18.03 -4.14
N VAL A 129 1.13 17.02 -3.29
CA VAL A 129 1.31 17.18 -1.84
C VAL A 129 2.75 17.10 -1.37
N LEU A 130 3.66 16.60 -2.21
CA LEU A 130 5.11 16.64 -1.94
C LEU A 130 5.65 18.06 -2.07
N ALA A 131 6.46 18.47 -1.10
CA ALA A 131 7.29 19.66 -1.20
C ALA A 131 8.36 19.51 -2.31
N PRO A 132 8.85 20.59 -2.91
CA PRO A 132 10.02 20.52 -3.79
C PRO A 132 11.18 19.78 -3.10
N GLY A 133 11.82 18.86 -3.83
CA GLY A 133 12.86 17.96 -3.29
C GLY A 133 12.34 16.83 -2.39
N GLY A 134 11.05 16.76 -2.12
CA GLY A 134 10.43 15.69 -1.30
C GLY A 134 10.45 14.34 -2.01
N ARG A 135 10.31 13.25 -1.24
CA ARG A 135 10.44 11.87 -1.74
C ARG A 135 9.18 11.05 -1.55
N PHE A 136 8.92 10.19 -2.50
CA PHE A 136 7.87 9.18 -2.47
C PHE A 136 8.47 7.78 -2.49
N LEU A 137 8.11 6.94 -1.52
CA LEU A 137 8.46 5.53 -1.49
C LEU A 137 7.19 4.70 -1.68
N CYS A 138 7.17 3.93 -2.77
CA CYS A 138 6.09 3.01 -3.11
C CYS A 138 6.59 1.57 -3.00
N ASP A 139 5.84 0.73 -2.27
CA ASP A 139 6.10 -0.69 -2.15
C ASP A 139 4.91 -1.50 -2.66
N THR A 140 5.13 -2.25 -3.72
CA THR A 140 4.16 -3.16 -4.32
C THR A 140 4.77 -4.54 -4.52
N PHE A 141 3.97 -5.54 -4.85
CA PHE A 141 4.51 -6.88 -5.14
C PHE A 141 5.23 -6.92 -6.48
N GLY A 142 6.24 -7.77 -6.59
CA GLY A 142 6.91 -8.08 -7.85
C GLY A 142 5.98 -8.88 -8.76
N ARG A 143 5.59 -8.31 -9.92
CA ARG A 143 4.60 -8.88 -10.81
C ARG A 143 4.93 -10.31 -11.22
N ASP A 144 6.10 -10.53 -11.79
CA ASP A 144 6.48 -11.82 -12.38
C ASP A 144 6.65 -12.89 -11.30
N HIS A 145 7.19 -12.49 -10.14
CA HIS A 145 7.28 -13.36 -8.95
C HIS A 145 5.91 -13.84 -8.48
N VAL A 146 4.94 -12.93 -8.36
CA VAL A 146 3.59 -13.27 -7.90
C VAL A 146 2.90 -14.17 -8.92
N ILE A 147 3.01 -13.89 -10.23
CA ILE A 147 2.42 -14.72 -11.29
C ILE A 147 3.00 -16.14 -11.26
N ALA A 148 4.32 -16.25 -11.16
CA ALA A 148 5.02 -17.55 -11.17
C ALA A 148 4.70 -18.43 -9.95
N ARG A 149 4.35 -17.80 -8.81
CA ARG A 149 4.07 -18.47 -7.53
C ARG A 149 2.60 -18.41 -7.11
N LEU A 150 1.72 -18.10 -8.04
CA LEU A 150 0.29 -17.94 -7.76
C LEU A 150 -0.35 -19.26 -7.32
N VAL A 151 -0.74 -19.35 -6.05
CA VAL A 151 -1.56 -20.45 -5.54
C VAL A 151 -3.01 -20.19 -5.94
N ARG A 152 -3.51 -20.96 -6.92
CA ARG A 152 -4.83 -20.71 -7.53
C ARG A 152 -5.98 -20.87 -6.57
N GLU A 153 -5.90 -21.83 -5.66
CA GLU A 153 -6.94 -22.08 -4.66
C GLU A 153 -6.32 -22.46 -3.33
N GLU A 154 -6.89 -21.92 -2.26
CA GLU A 154 -6.44 -22.14 -0.90
C GLU A 154 -7.66 -22.09 0.04
N SER A 155 -7.68 -22.95 1.06
CA SER A 155 -8.65 -22.89 2.13
C SER A 155 -7.92 -22.71 3.47
N ARG A 156 -8.47 -21.86 4.32
CA ARG A 156 -7.98 -21.62 5.69
C ARG A 156 -9.15 -21.56 6.65
N SER A 157 -8.91 -21.94 7.89
CA SER A 157 -9.88 -21.76 8.99
C SER A 157 -9.24 -20.92 10.08
N THR A 158 -9.98 -19.94 10.59
CA THR A 158 -9.57 -19.08 11.70
C THR A 158 -10.78 -18.89 12.61
N GLY A 159 -10.70 -19.42 13.85
CA GLY A 159 -11.84 -19.46 14.75
C GLY A 159 -13.01 -20.23 14.12
N GLU A 160 -14.18 -19.57 14.07
CA GLU A 160 -15.42 -20.13 13.50
C GLU A 160 -15.59 -19.78 12.01
N ARG A 161 -14.60 -19.17 11.37
CA ARG A 161 -14.63 -18.74 9.97
C ARG A 161 -13.83 -19.70 9.08
N GLU A 162 -14.42 -20.03 7.94
CA GLU A 162 -13.75 -20.73 6.87
C GLU A 162 -13.57 -19.79 5.69
N TYR A 163 -12.34 -19.71 5.18
CA TYR A 163 -11.98 -18.90 4.02
C TYR A 163 -11.64 -19.81 2.85
N ARG A 164 -12.32 -19.63 1.73
CA ARG A 164 -11.92 -20.21 0.45
C ARG A 164 -11.46 -19.08 -0.46
N ILE A 165 -10.21 -19.15 -0.89
CA ILE A 165 -9.55 -18.08 -1.64
C ILE A 165 -9.18 -18.62 -3.00
N ARG A 166 -9.72 -18.02 -4.05
CA ARG A 166 -9.34 -18.27 -5.43
C ARG A 166 -8.55 -17.09 -5.95
N ARG A 167 -7.45 -17.36 -6.66
CA ARG A 167 -6.59 -16.32 -7.24
C ARG A 167 -6.37 -16.57 -8.71
N GLY A 168 -6.27 -15.49 -9.48
CA GLY A 168 -5.99 -15.54 -10.92
C GLY A 168 -5.13 -14.36 -11.35
N TRP A 169 -4.40 -14.57 -12.42
CA TRP A 169 -3.80 -13.53 -13.22
C TRP A 169 -4.68 -13.26 -14.42
N ASN A 170 -5.09 -12.02 -14.59
CA ASN A 170 -5.83 -11.56 -15.75
C ASN A 170 -4.85 -10.84 -16.70
N GLU A 171 -4.51 -11.50 -17.81
CA GLU A 171 -3.53 -11.00 -18.77
C GLU A 171 -3.98 -9.72 -19.47
N GLU A 172 -5.28 -9.63 -19.80
CA GLU A 172 -5.86 -8.49 -20.52
C GLU A 172 -5.81 -7.22 -19.67
N THR A 173 -6.22 -7.32 -18.41
CA THR A 173 -6.26 -6.19 -17.48
C THR A 173 -4.96 -6.02 -16.69
N ARG A 174 -4.05 -7.01 -16.80
CA ARG A 174 -2.78 -7.09 -16.06
C ARG A 174 -2.99 -6.96 -14.55
N ARG A 175 -3.96 -7.69 -14.02
CA ARG A 175 -4.35 -7.65 -12.62
C ARG A 175 -4.23 -9.00 -11.96
N VAL A 176 -3.78 -8.98 -10.71
CA VAL A 176 -3.94 -10.13 -9.81
C VAL A 176 -5.31 -9.98 -9.16
N GLU A 177 -6.13 -10.99 -9.35
CA GLU A 177 -7.49 -11.02 -8.85
C GLU A 177 -7.64 -12.10 -7.79
N LYS A 178 -8.42 -11.80 -6.75
CA LYS A 178 -8.81 -12.76 -5.73
C LYS A 178 -10.31 -12.71 -5.51
N GLU A 179 -10.89 -13.88 -5.36
CA GLU A 179 -12.22 -14.07 -4.80
C GLU A 179 -12.07 -14.78 -3.46
N ILE A 180 -12.66 -14.21 -2.42
CA ILE A 180 -12.54 -14.66 -1.04
C ILE A 180 -13.94 -14.93 -0.53
N GLU A 181 -14.26 -16.20 -0.40
CA GLU A 181 -15.51 -16.67 0.19
C GLU A 181 -15.28 -16.90 1.70
N VAL A 182 -16.03 -16.19 2.51
CA VAL A 182 -15.99 -16.29 3.99
C VAL A 182 -17.27 -16.96 4.46
N ARG A 183 -17.14 -18.12 5.07
CA ARG A 183 -18.26 -18.86 5.69
C ARG A 183 -18.22 -18.73 7.19
N ARG A 184 -19.34 -18.38 7.78
CA ARG A 184 -19.55 -18.29 9.22
C ARG A 184 -20.97 -18.74 9.54
N ALA A 185 -21.15 -19.62 10.53
CA ALA A 185 -22.43 -20.04 11.16
C ALA A 185 -23.71 -19.66 10.37
N GLY A 186 -23.94 -20.32 9.21
CA GLY A 186 -25.16 -20.14 8.41
C GLY A 186 -25.15 -18.97 7.42
N SER A 187 -24.07 -18.21 7.30
CA SER A 187 -23.89 -17.16 6.30
C SER A 187 -22.66 -17.40 5.43
N THR A 188 -22.70 -16.89 4.20
CA THR A 188 -21.56 -16.85 3.28
C THR A 188 -21.47 -15.47 2.68
N GLU A 189 -20.32 -14.86 2.79
CA GLU A 189 -20.02 -13.57 2.17
C GLU A 189 -18.89 -13.75 1.16
N THR A 190 -18.93 -12.99 0.08
CA THR A 190 -17.89 -13.04 -0.97
C THR A 190 -17.30 -11.67 -1.15
N PHE A 191 -15.98 -11.60 -0.98
CA PHE A 191 -15.18 -10.42 -1.22
C PHE A 191 -14.30 -10.62 -2.45
N ARG A 192 -13.86 -9.51 -3.04
CA ARG A 192 -12.96 -9.53 -4.18
C ARG A 192 -11.81 -8.58 -3.93
N GLU A 193 -10.63 -8.96 -4.41
CA GLU A 193 -9.48 -8.07 -4.55
C GLU A 193 -9.08 -8.06 -6.03
N SER A 194 -8.75 -6.90 -6.56
CA SER A 194 -8.24 -6.77 -7.91
C SER A 194 -7.18 -5.68 -7.94
N VAL A 195 -5.92 -6.07 -8.12
CA VAL A 195 -4.78 -5.17 -8.05
C VAL A 195 -3.99 -5.19 -9.35
N ARG A 196 -3.80 -4.04 -9.96
CA ARG A 196 -2.94 -3.85 -11.14
C ARG A 196 -1.49 -4.16 -10.77
N ALA A 197 -0.89 -5.11 -11.47
CA ALA A 197 0.49 -5.51 -11.25
C ALA A 197 1.40 -4.74 -12.22
N TYR A 198 2.08 -3.72 -11.70
CA TYR A 198 3.01 -2.91 -12.48
C TYR A 198 4.37 -3.58 -12.58
N THR A 199 5.01 -3.43 -13.75
CA THR A 199 6.46 -3.62 -13.88
C THR A 199 7.21 -2.38 -13.42
N ALA A 200 8.52 -2.51 -13.17
CA ALA A 200 9.34 -1.35 -12.85
C ALA A 200 9.32 -0.28 -13.96
N PRO A 201 9.44 -0.62 -15.26
CA PRO A 201 9.31 0.38 -16.34
C PRO A 201 7.94 1.07 -16.39
N GLU A 202 6.83 0.31 -16.20
CA GLU A 202 5.48 0.90 -16.22
C GLU A 202 5.29 1.89 -15.07
N LEU A 203 5.69 1.52 -13.84
CA LEU A 203 5.57 2.40 -12.69
C LEU A 203 6.50 3.61 -12.80
N THR A 204 7.72 3.41 -13.30
CA THR A 204 8.67 4.50 -13.58
C THR A 204 8.09 5.49 -14.59
N ALA A 205 7.51 5.01 -15.68
CA ALA A 205 6.91 5.88 -16.71
C ALA A 205 5.73 6.68 -16.13
N MET A 206 4.88 6.06 -15.29
CA MET A 206 3.77 6.75 -14.63
C MET A 206 4.26 7.84 -13.67
N LEU A 207 5.28 7.56 -12.85
CA LEU A 207 5.88 8.51 -11.92
C LEU A 207 6.50 9.70 -12.67
N HIS A 208 7.26 9.43 -13.74
CA HIS A 208 7.83 10.48 -14.60
C HIS A 208 6.75 11.33 -15.26
N GLY A 209 5.67 10.72 -15.76
CA GLY A 209 4.53 11.41 -16.35
C GLY A 209 3.83 12.36 -15.40
N ALA A 210 3.91 12.10 -14.09
CA ALA A 210 3.39 12.97 -13.04
C ALA A 210 4.43 13.98 -12.49
N GLY A 211 5.67 14.01 -13.03
CA GLY A 211 6.71 14.94 -12.59
C GLY A 211 7.62 14.43 -11.47
N LEU A 212 7.57 13.14 -11.14
CA LEU A 212 8.44 12.53 -10.12
C LEU A 212 9.62 11.80 -10.77
N ALA A 213 10.84 12.13 -10.39
CA ALA A 213 12.05 11.47 -10.88
C ALA A 213 12.35 10.21 -10.04
N VAL A 214 12.39 9.03 -10.66
CA VAL A 214 12.77 7.80 -9.97
C VAL A 214 14.27 7.81 -9.67
N GLU A 215 14.63 7.69 -8.39
CA GLU A 215 16.01 7.66 -7.89
C GLU A 215 16.55 6.22 -7.77
N ALA A 216 15.71 5.26 -7.36
CA ALA A 216 16.13 3.88 -7.17
C ALA A 216 14.96 2.89 -7.14
N THR A 217 15.27 1.60 -7.37
CA THR A 217 14.34 0.48 -7.25
C THR A 217 14.98 -0.69 -6.53
N TRP A 218 14.18 -1.42 -5.74
CA TRP A 218 14.64 -2.62 -5.03
C TRP A 218 13.61 -3.75 -5.15
N GLY A 219 14.09 -4.97 -4.99
CA GLY A 219 13.29 -6.19 -5.07
C GLY A 219 12.81 -6.72 -3.72
N ASP A 220 13.36 -6.19 -2.63
CA ASP A 220 13.05 -6.57 -1.25
C ASP A 220 13.41 -5.45 -0.26
N PHE A 221 13.08 -5.65 1.02
CA PHE A 221 13.43 -4.72 2.11
C PHE A 221 14.84 -4.93 2.68
N GLU A 222 15.63 -5.82 2.13
CA GLU A 222 17.05 -6.03 2.40
C GLU A 222 17.93 -5.18 1.46
N GLY A 223 17.33 -4.59 0.41
CA GLY A 223 17.99 -3.74 -0.56
C GLY A 223 18.50 -4.49 -1.79
N GLY A 224 18.04 -5.72 -2.01
CA GLY A 224 18.31 -6.50 -3.21
C GLY A 224 17.80 -5.81 -4.49
N PRO A 225 18.43 -6.08 -5.66
CA PRO A 225 18.04 -5.45 -6.91
C PRO A 225 16.63 -5.90 -7.35
N ALA A 226 15.85 -5.00 -7.96
CA ALA A 226 14.58 -5.35 -8.57
C ALA A 226 14.80 -6.20 -9.83
N GLY A 227 14.09 -7.32 -9.93
CA GLY A 227 14.14 -8.24 -11.06
C GLY A 227 12.89 -9.11 -11.16
N SER A 228 12.84 -10.02 -12.14
CA SER A 228 11.69 -10.90 -12.37
C SER A 228 11.37 -11.83 -11.20
N ASP A 229 12.38 -12.26 -10.46
CA ASP A 229 12.21 -13.14 -9.28
C ASP A 229 12.00 -12.38 -7.96
N SER A 230 12.02 -11.05 -8.00
CA SER A 230 11.90 -10.23 -6.79
C SER A 230 10.49 -10.30 -6.20
N PRO A 231 10.34 -10.59 -4.90
CA PRO A 231 9.04 -10.65 -4.25
C PRO A 231 8.33 -9.29 -4.19
N ARG A 232 9.11 -8.22 -4.24
CA ARG A 232 8.62 -6.84 -4.19
C ARG A 232 9.10 -6.04 -5.39
N LEU A 233 8.42 -4.94 -5.64
CA LEU A 233 8.90 -3.79 -6.41
C LEU A 233 8.77 -2.58 -5.50
N ILE A 234 9.91 -2.12 -4.99
CA ILE A 234 9.99 -0.92 -4.16
C ILE A 234 10.63 0.18 -4.99
N VAL A 235 9.96 1.31 -5.11
CA VAL A 235 10.41 2.46 -5.92
C VAL A 235 10.56 3.67 -5.02
N LEU A 236 11.70 4.35 -5.11
CA LEU A 236 11.93 5.66 -4.55
C LEU A 236 11.93 6.69 -5.68
N ALA A 237 11.07 7.69 -5.55
CA ALA A 237 11.00 8.80 -6.48
C ALA A 237 11.09 10.13 -5.74
N ARG A 238 11.54 11.17 -6.44
CA ARG A 238 11.72 12.51 -5.90
C ARG A 238 10.98 13.53 -6.74
N LYS A 239 10.33 14.49 -6.09
CA LYS A 239 9.85 15.71 -6.72
C LYS A 239 11.03 16.63 -6.98
N PRO A 240 11.28 17.08 -8.21
CA PRO A 240 12.33 18.08 -8.50
C PRO A 240 12.15 19.36 -7.69
N CYS A 241 13.24 20.10 -7.51
CA CYS A 241 13.25 21.41 -6.85
C CYS A 241 12.67 22.49 -7.73
#